data_bae24eaf049ec835253e9c08e7403389
#
_entry.id   bae24eaf049ec835253e9c08e7403389
#
_cell.length_a   1.000
_cell.length_b   1.000
_cell.length_c   1.000
_cell.angle_alpha   90.00
_cell.angle_beta   90.00
_cell.angle_gamma   90.00
#
_symmetry.space_group_name_H-M   'P 1'
#
loop_
_entity.id
_entity.type
_entity.pdbx_description
1 polymer ?
#
loop_
_entity_poly.entity_id
_entity_poly.type
_entity_poly.pdbx_seq_one_letter_code
_entity_poly.pdbx_strand_id
1 'polypeptide(L)'
;MSDHKKQRKHLQNLLEKIDQNSRHKFMDSLEVKYSKEKKSFRIFNEKQEIYITHRMSFEQMVYYLAGFERALDFVHFEQKRKKHN
;
A
#
# COMPACT_ATOMS: atom_id res chain seq x y z
N MET A 1 -13.21 -12.46 16.63
CA MET A 1 -13.25 -13.18 15.73
C MET A 1 -12.80 -12.78 14.43
N SER A 2 -13.19 -12.10 13.61
CA SER A 2 -12.67 -11.86 12.27
C SER A 2 -12.35 -10.40 12.03
N ASP A 3 -12.00 -9.69 13.07
CA ASP A 3 -11.65 -8.28 12.92
C ASP A 3 -10.45 -8.10 11.99
N HIS A 4 -9.48 -9.01 12.08
CA HIS A 4 -8.31 -8.93 11.21
C HIS A 4 -8.67 -9.16 9.73
N LYS A 5 -9.70 -9.96 9.43
CA LYS A 5 -10.14 -10.16 8.05
C LYS A 5 -10.74 -8.90 7.48
N LYS A 6 -11.56 -8.20 8.27
CA LYS A 6 -12.14 -6.92 7.85
C LYS A 6 -11.06 -5.87 7.70
N GLN A 7 -10.11 -5.84 8.63
CA GLN A 7 -8.99 -4.91 8.58
C GLN A 7 -8.13 -5.17 7.35
N ARG A 8 -7.81 -6.44 7.07
CA ARG A 8 -7.03 -6.80 5.89
C ARG A 8 -7.74 -6.38 4.61
N LYS A 9 -9.04 -6.62 4.54
CA LYS A 9 -9.84 -6.23 3.38
C LYS A 9 -9.84 -4.72 3.19
N HIS A 10 -9.96 -3.98 4.29
CA HIS A 10 -9.93 -2.52 4.24
C HIS A 10 -8.59 -2.01 3.71
N LEU A 11 -7.50 -2.57 4.22
CA LEU A 11 -6.15 -2.22 3.77
C LEU A 11 -5.95 -2.58 2.31
N GLN A 12 -6.43 -3.75 1.89
CA GLN A 12 -6.33 -4.17 0.50
C GLN A 12 -7.10 -3.24 -0.42
N ASN A 13 -8.28 -2.78 0.01
CA ASN A 13 -9.07 -1.82 -0.75
C ASN A 13 -8.36 -0.49 -0.88
N LEU A 14 -7.70 -0.02 0.19
CA LEU A 14 -6.91 1.20 0.13
C LEU A 14 -5.76 1.07 -0.85
N LEU A 15 -5.09 -0.06 -0.82
CA LEU A 15 -3.98 -0.34 -1.73
C LEU A 15 -4.43 -0.35 -3.18
N GLU A 16 -5.55 -1.02 -3.46
CA GLU A 16 -6.13 -1.08 -4.80
C GLU A 16 -6.57 0.30 -5.29
N LYS A 17 -7.10 1.12 -4.38
CA LYS A 17 -7.51 2.47 -4.70
C LYS A 17 -6.32 3.34 -5.08
N ILE A 18 -5.21 3.19 -4.38
CA ILE A 18 -3.96 3.88 -4.71
C ILE A 18 -3.50 3.45 -6.10
N ASP A 19 -3.55 2.15 -6.38
CA ASP A 19 -3.16 1.61 -7.67
C ASP A 19 -4.01 2.16 -8.80
N GLN A 20 -5.33 2.23 -8.60
CA GLN A 20 -6.27 2.77 -9.60
C GLN A 20 -6.00 4.24 -9.91
N ASN A 21 -5.59 5.01 -8.90
CA ASN A 21 -5.33 6.43 -9.03
C ASN A 21 -3.91 6.70 -9.53
N SER A 22 -3.05 5.70 -9.52
CA SER A 22 -1.66 5.80 -9.94
C SER A 22 -1.54 5.40 -11.41
N ARG A 23 -0.74 6.15 -12.16
CA ARG A 23 -0.43 5.77 -13.54
C ARG A 23 0.66 4.71 -13.62
N HIS A 24 1.19 4.34 -12.47
CA HIS A 24 2.24 3.33 -12.39
C HIS A 24 1.63 2.01 -11.97
N LYS A 25 1.61 1.06 -12.89
CA LYS A 25 0.99 -0.25 -12.63
C LYS A 25 1.90 -1.22 -11.86
N PHE A 26 2.93 -0.71 -11.21
CA PHE A 26 3.82 -1.57 -10.44
C PHE A 26 3.18 -2.13 -9.18
N MET A 27 2.01 -1.63 -8.82
CA MET A 27 1.30 -2.07 -7.62
C MET A 27 0.35 -3.24 -7.87
N ASP A 28 0.21 -3.67 -9.12
CA ASP A 28 -0.71 -4.76 -9.49
C ASP A 28 -0.44 -6.06 -8.75
N SER A 29 0.78 -6.25 -8.29
CA SER A 29 1.20 -7.49 -7.64
C SER A 29 1.28 -7.38 -6.13
N LEU A 30 0.81 -6.28 -5.56
CA LEU A 30 0.91 -6.04 -4.13
C LEU A 30 -0.32 -6.60 -3.40
N GLU A 31 -0.07 -7.27 -2.31
CA GLU A 31 -1.12 -7.87 -1.48
C GLU A 31 -0.84 -7.62 -0.01
N VAL A 32 -1.88 -7.26 0.73
CA VAL A 32 -1.77 -7.13 2.18
C VAL A 32 -1.92 -8.51 2.81
N LYS A 33 -0.92 -8.90 3.60
CA LYS A 33 -0.94 -10.17 4.32
C LYS A 33 -0.97 -9.92 5.83
N TYR A 34 -1.63 -10.81 6.55
CA TYR A 34 -1.78 -10.73 7.99
C TYR A 34 -1.15 -11.96 8.65
N SER A 35 -0.40 -11.74 9.72
CA SER A 35 0.15 -12.81 10.55
C SER A 35 -0.62 -12.90 11.85
N LYS A 36 -1.30 -14.04 12.08
CA LYS A 36 -2.00 -14.29 13.34
C LYS A 36 -1.03 -14.36 14.52
N GLU A 37 0.13 -14.95 14.28
CA GLU A 37 1.14 -15.14 15.30
C GLU A 37 1.71 -13.80 15.77
N LYS A 38 2.01 -12.92 14.84
CA LYS A 38 2.61 -11.62 15.14
C LYS A 38 1.57 -10.50 15.25
N LYS A 39 0.32 -10.80 14.97
CA LYS A 39 -0.79 -9.82 14.99
C LYS A 39 -0.44 -8.56 14.23
N SER A 40 0.10 -8.73 13.03
CA SER A 40 0.61 -7.61 12.25
C SER A 40 0.34 -7.80 10.77
N PHE A 41 0.44 -6.69 10.03
CA PHE A 41 0.21 -6.65 8.59
C PHE A 41 1.51 -6.32 7.86
N ARG A 42 1.64 -6.84 6.66
CA ARG A 42 2.75 -6.52 5.74
C ARG A 42 2.21 -6.49 4.32
N ILE A 43 2.90 -5.76 3.46
CA ILE A 43 2.59 -5.76 2.03
C ILE A 43 3.60 -6.66 1.33
N PHE A 44 3.09 -7.59 0.54
CA PHE A 44 3.86 -8.60 -0.18
C PHE A 44 3.79 -8.34 -1.67
N ASN A 45 4.93 -8.39 -2.34
CA ASN A 45 4.99 -8.28 -3.80
C ASN A 45 5.06 -9.70 -4.38
N GLU A 46 3.99 -10.13 -5.03
CA GLU A 46 3.88 -11.49 -5.57
C GLU A 46 4.84 -11.74 -6.72
N LYS A 47 5.09 -10.76 -7.56
CA LYS A 47 6.00 -10.92 -8.69
C LYS A 47 7.44 -11.13 -8.24
N GLN A 48 7.85 -10.39 -7.24
CA GLN A 48 9.22 -10.48 -6.73
C GLN A 48 9.35 -11.44 -5.56
N GLU A 49 8.21 -11.92 -5.03
CA GLU A 49 8.14 -12.84 -3.89
C GLU A 49 8.87 -12.30 -2.66
N ILE A 50 8.71 -11.01 -2.39
CA ILE A 50 9.31 -10.35 -1.24
C ILE A 50 8.29 -9.49 -0.50
N TYR A 51 8.53 -9.30 0.79
CA TYR A 51 7.77 -8.33 1.57
C TYR A 51 8.42 -6.96 1.39
N ILE A 52 7.61 -5.97 1.06
CA ILE A 52 8.12 -4.61 0.83
C ILE A 52 7.99 -3.69 2.04
N THR A 53 7.33 -4.15 3.10
CA THR A 53 7.17 -3.36 4.33
C THR A 53 7.60 -4.18 5.53
N HIS A 54 7.85 -3.47 6.63
CA HIS A 54 7.99 -4.08 7.94
C HIS A 54 6.61 -4.48 8.46
N ARG A 55 6.61 -5.22 9.57
CA ARG A 55 5.36 -5.57 10.23
C ARG A 55 4.76 -4.32 10.88
N MET A 56 3.47 -4.12 10.64
CA MET A 56 2.77 -2.94 11.13
C MET A 56 1.42 -3.32 11.71
N SER A 57 0.97 -2.56 12.71
CA SER A 57 -0.40 -2.66 13.19
C SER A 57 -1.35 -2.14 12.10
N PHE A 58 -2.65 -2.35 12.30
CA PHE A 58 -3.65 -1.84 11.37
C PHE A 58 -3.53 -0.32 11.22
N GLU A 59 -3.45 0.40 12.34
CA GLU A 59 -3.34 1.86 12.31
C GLU A 59 -2.08 2.33 11.60
N GLN A 60 -0.94 1.70 11.89
CA GLN A 60 0.32 2.04 11.24
C GLN A 60 0.23 1.83 9.73
N MET A 61 -0.41 0.74 9.32
CA MET A 61 -0.56 0.44 7.89
C MET A 61 -1.46 1.47 7.21
N VAL A 62 -2.54 1.90 7.88
CA VAL A 62 -3.42 2.94 7.34
C VAL A 62 -2.63 4.23 7.11
N TYR A 63 -1.82 4.64 8.08
CA TYR A 63 -0.99 5.84 7.94
C TYR A 63 0.06 5.67 6.85
N TYR A 64 0.66 4.49 6.78
CA TYR A 64 1.65 4.18 5.74
C TYR A 64 1.05 4.32 4.34
N LEU A 65 -0.13 3.75 4.13
CA LEU A 65 -0.79 3.80 2.83
C LEU A 65 -1.22 5.23 2.48
N ALA A 66 -1.71 5.97 3.46
CA ALA A 66 -2.07 7.38 3.25
C ALA A 66 -0.85 8.21 2.86
N GLY A 67 0.28 7.98 3.54
CA GLY A 67 1.52 8.65 3.22
C GLY A 67 2.06 8.26 1.85
N PHE A 68 1.91 7.00 1.49
CA PHE A 68 2.33 6.48 0.19
C PHE A 68 1.54 7.17 -0.94
N GLU A 69 0.23 7.32 -0.76
CA GLU A 69 -0.62 8.00 -1.72
C GLU A 69 -0.18 9.46 -1.90
N ARG A 70 0.08 10.16 -0.80
CA ARG A 70 0.56 11.54 -0.84
C ARG A 70 1.92 11.65 -1.53
N ALA A 71 2.80 10.71 -1.26
CA ALA A 71 4.12 10.70 -1.87
C ALA A 71 4.04 10.53 -3.39
N LEU A 72 3.15 9.66 -3.86
CA LEU A 72 2.92 9.45 -5.28
C LEU A 72 2.37 10.71 -5.94
N ASP A 73 1.41 11.36 -5.28
CA ASP A 73 0.84 12.61 -5.78
C ASP A 73 1.91 13.70 -5.91
N PHE A 74 2.77 13.80 -4.91
CA PHE A 74 3.86 14.77 -4.91
C PHE A 74 4.83 14.52 -6.06
N VAL A 75 5.25 13.29 -6.25
CA VAL A 75 6.17 12.92 -7.33
C VAL A 75 5.55 13.23 -8.69
N HIS A 76 4.28 12.90 -8.86
CA HIS A 76 3.56 13.17 -10.10
C HIS A 76 3.47 14.68 -10.38
N PHE A 77 3.21 15.48 -9.36
CA PHE A 77 3.16 16.92 -9.45
C PHE A 77 4.51 17.49 -9.86
N GLU A 78 5.60 17.01 -9.27
CA GLU A 78 6.94 17.46 -9.60
C GLU A 78 7.33 17.13 -11.05
N GLN A 79 6.96 15.95 -11.51
CA GLN A 79 7.22 15.55 -12.89
C GLN A 79 6.48 16.45 -13.89
N LYS A 80 5.22 16.79 -13.57
CA LYS A 80 4.45 17.72 -14.39
C LYS A 80 5.13 19.09 -14.47
N ARG A 81 5.65 19.55 -13.34
CA ARG A 81 6.33 20.83 -13.24
C ARG A 81 7.58 20.87 -14.12
N LYS A 82 8.34 19.78 -14.10
CA LYS A 82 9.56 19.67 -14.91
C LYS A 82 9.28 19.67 -16.40
N LYS A 83 8.14 19.17 -16.82
CA LYS A 83 7.76 19.13 -18.23
C LYS A 83 7.49 20.51 -18.81
N HIS A 84 7.17 21.48 -17.97
CA HIS A 84 6.89 22.84 -18.43
C HIS A 84 8.12 23.75 -18.45
N ASN A 85 9.23 23.22 -18.01
CA ASN A 85 10.49 23.93 -18.08
C ASN A 85 11.29 23.42 -19.25
#